data_9227d42a8e0353a4d3bfe552c3e1274a
#
_entry.id   9227d42a8e0353a4d3bfe552c3e1274a
#
_cell.length_a   1.000
_cell.length_b   1.000
_cell.length_c   1.000
_cell.angle_alpha   90.00
_cell.angle_beta   90.00
_cell.angle_gamma   90.00
#
_symmetry.space_group_name_H-M   'P 1'
#
loop_
_entity.id
_entity.type
_entity.pdbx_description
1 polymer ?
#
loop_
_entity_poly.entity_id
_entity_poly.type
_entity_poly.pdbx_seq_one_letter_code
_entity_poly.pdbx_strand_id
1 'polypeptide(L)'
;FMNKLGRKLLVASLCACMAAASLTGCGSKAGKAAVTVGDDTASLGLVNLMLRYNQAQMQSLYASFMGDNMWETYGETTKSNIVESLENMFLMEQHMSDYGVSITDEDKTKISEAATRFIEENDEKTVKAMNATQENVERLLTLYTVQSRMYNAIIAGVDTNVTDEEAAQKTVKYVLFSTAGS
;
A
#
# COMPACT_ATOMS: atom_id res chain seq x y z
N PHE A 1 14.23 13.44 13.14
CA PHE A 1 13.65 14.79 13.20
C PHE A 1 13.83 15.46 11.83
N MET A 2 12.94 15.17 10.89
CA MET A 2 12.97 15.82 9.55
C MET A 2 12.40 17.22 9.67
N ASN A 3 13.19 18.22 9.24
CA ASN A 3 12.85 19.63 9.31
C ASN A 3 11.62 19.91 8.40
N LYS A 4 10.72 20.82 8.83
CA LYS A 4 9.48 21.19 8.09
C LYS A 4 9.73 21.61 6.62
N LEU A 5 10.94 22.02 6.29
CA LEU A 5 11.35 22.38 4.94
C LEU A 5 11.58 21.14 4.05
N GLY A 6 12.19 20.08 4.60
CA GLY A 6 12.40 18.81 3.89
C GLY A 6 11.09 18.11 3.53
N ARG A 7 10.09 18.19 4.41
CA ARG A 7 8.75 17.64 4.20
C ARG A 7 7.98 18.35 3.07
N LYS A 8 8.16 19.67 2.93
CA LYS A 8 7.54 20.46 1.85
C LYS A 8 8.21 20.22 0.49
N LEU A 9 9.53 20.00 0.47
CA LEU A 9 10.27 19.67 -0.75
C LEU A 9 9.95 18.26 -1.27
N LEU A 10 9.78 17.27 -0.38
CA LEU A 10 9.33 15.91 -0.74
C LEU A 10 7.92 15.93 -1.35
N VAL A 11 6.97 16.63 -0.74
CA VAL A 11 5.59 16.74 -1.25
C VAL A 11 5.54 17.51 -2.59
N ALA A 12 6.36 18.52 -2.78
CA ALA A 12 6.40 19.29 -4.03
C ALA A 12 7.02 18.50 -5.20
N SER A 13 8.00 17.63 -4.93
CA SER A 13 8.59 16.75 -5.94
C SER A 13 7.62 15.65 -6.37
N LEU A 14 6.80 15.13 -5.44
CA LEU A 14 5.79 14.11 -5.71
C LEU A 14 4.65 14.61 -6.62
N CYS A 15 4.17 15.84 -6.41
CA CYS A 15 3.10 16.44 -7.22
C CYS A 15 3.49 16.68 -8.68
N ALA A 16 4.77 16.90 -8.98
CA ALA A 16 5.25 17.16 -10.33
C ALA A 16 5.24 15.90 -11.21
N CYS A 17 5.39 14.71 -10.63
CA CYS A 17 5.39 13.44 -11.37
C CYS A 17 3.98 12.95 -11.74
N MET A 18 2.95 13.29 -10.97
CA MET A 18 1.57 12.88 -11.26
C MET A 18 0.91 13.66 -12.43
N ALA A 19 1.37 14.88 -12.73
CA ALA A 19 0.82 15.70 -13.80
C ALA A 19 1.22 15.23 -15.22
N ALA A 20 2.25 14.37 -15.36
CA ALA A 20 2.73 13.89 -16.66
C ALA A 20 2.08 12.58 -17.14
N ALA A 21 1.26 11.93 -16.31
CA ALA A 21 0.69 10.61 -16.61
C ALA A 21 -0.70 10.63 -17.25
N SER A 22 -1.31 11.80 -17.43
CA SER A 22 -2.56 11.90 -18.20
C SER A 22 -2.24 12.31 -19.61
N LEU A 23 -2.24 11.39 -20.56
CA LEU A 23 -2.76 11.54 -21.94
C LEU A 23 -2.18 10.48 -22.90
N THR A 24 -3.12 9.80 -23.51
CA THR A 24 -3.12 9.21 -24.85
C THR A 24 -2.36 7.92 -25.14
N GLY A 25 -3.10 6.97 -25.65
CA GLY A 25 -2.66 5.96 -26.63
C GLY A 25 -2.81 4.52 -26.18
N CYS A 26 -3.58 3.77 -26.95
CA CYS A 26 -3.65 2.32 -26.96
C CYS A 26 -2.29 1.72 -27.28
N GLY A 27 -1.59 1.30 -26.28
CA GLY A 27 -0.37 0.51 -26.29
C GLY A 27 -0.13 0.09 -24.84
N SER A 28 0.44 -1.07 -24.63
CA SER A 28 0.68 -1.58 -23.27
C SER A 28 1.43 -0.56 -22.40
N LYS A 29 0.68 0.24 -21.65
CA LYS A 29 1.24 1.25 -20.73
C LYS A 29 1.69 0.63 -19.39
N ALA A 30 1.50 -0.66 -19.23
CA ALA A 30 1.76 -1.36 -17.96
C ALA A 30 3.19 -1.19 -17.43
N GLY A 31 4.18 -1.07 -18.32
CA GLY A 31 5.58 -0.84 -17.95
C GLY A 31 5.95 0.61 -17.64
N LYS A 32 5.03 1.58 -17.81
CA LYS A 32 5.36 2.98 -17.51
C LYS A 32 5.45 3.21 -16.01
N ALA A 33 6.40 4.05 -15.59
CA ALA A 33 6.49 4.53 -14.22
C ALA A 33 5.19 5.23 -13.80
N ALA A 34 4.66 4.85 -12.64
CA ALA A 34 3.45 5.44 -12.06
C ALA A 34 3.71 6.07 -10.69
N VAL A 35 4.60 5.48 -9.89
CA VAL A 35 5.03 6.01 -8.59
C VAL A 35 6.56 5.92 -8.53
N THR A 36 7.24 6.97 -8.10
CA THR A 36 8.69 6.98 -7.92
C THR A 36 9.03 7.57 -6.56
N VAL A 37 9.90 6.89 -5.82
CA VAL A 37 10.40 7.30 -4.50
C VAL A 37 11.91 7.09 -4.46
N GLY A 38 12.67 8.18 -4.52
CA GLY A 38 14.13 8.08 -4.69
C GLY A 38 14.46 7.39 -6.02
N ASP A 39 15.19 6.30 -5.96
CA ASP A 39 15.60 5.50 -7.11
C ASP A 39 14.60 4.36 -7.44
N ASP A 40 13.64 4.10 -6.57
CA ASP A 40 12.64 3.05 -6.75
C ASP A 40 11.43 3.52 -7.53
N THR A 41 10.94 2.64 -8.41
CA THR A 41 9.80 2.96 -9.28
C THR A 41 8.82 1.79 -9.33
N ALA A 42 7.54 2.10 -9.10
CA ALA A 42 6.43 1.20 -9.41
C ALA A 42 5.92 1.45 -10.82
N SER A 43 5.80 0.39 -11.60
CA SER A 43 5.13 0.44 -12.90
C SER A 43 3.61 0.61 -12.73
N LEU A 44 2.95 1.12 -13.76
CA LEU A 44 1.48 1.17 -13.79
C LEU A 44 0.87 -0.24 -13.67
N GLY A 45 1.55 -1.27 -14.15
CA GLY A 45 1.13 -2.66 -14.00
C GLY A 45 1.13 -3.10 -12.53
N LEU A 46 2.18 -2.78 -11.77
CA LEU A 46 2.26 -3.07 -10.33
C LEU A 46 1.18 -2.32 -9.55
N VAL A 47 0.99 -1.03 -9.83
CA VAL A 47 -0.06 -0.21 -9.21
C VAL A 47 -1.45 -0.80 -9.49
N ASN A 48 -1.72 -1.20 -10.76
CA ASN A 48 -2.98 -1.82 -11.12
C ASN A 48 -3.17 -3.18 -10.41
N LEU A 49 -2.13 -4.02 -10.32
CA LEU A 49 -2.20 -5.27 -9.59
C LEU A 49 -2.61 -5.04 -8.13
N MET A 50 -1.94 -4.13 -7.44
CA MET A 50 -2.23 -3.81 -6.04
C MET A 50 -3.63 -3.22 -5.87
N LEU A 51 -4.06 -2.32 -6.76
CA LEU A 51 -5.40 -1.74 -6.75
C LEU A 51 -6.48 -2.83 -6.93
N ARG A 52 -6.33 -3.70 -7.94
CA ARG A 52 -7.31 -4.77 -8.21
C ARG A 52 -7.38 -5.81 -7.10
N TYR A 53 -6.24 -6.17 -6.52
CA TYR A 53 -6.17 -7.04 -5.36
C TYR A 53 -6.92 -6.44 -4.16
N ASN A 54 -6.67 -5.15 -3.86
CA ASN A 54 -7.38 -4.44 -2.81
C ASN A 54 -8.89 -4.34 -3.10
N GLN A 55 -9.28 -4.04 -4.35
CA GLN A 55 -10.68 -4.03 -4.75
C GLN A 55 -11.35 -5.39 -4.51
N ALA A 56 -10.71 -6.49 -4.86
CA ALA A 56 -11.28 -7.83 -4.66
C ALA A 56 -11.50 -8.13 -3.17
N GLN A 57 -10.56 -7.76 -2.31
CA GLN A 57 -10.70 -7.90 -0.86
C GLN A 57 -11.84 -7.05 -0.30
N MET A 58 -11.89 -5.77 -0.66
CA MET A 58 -12.94 -4.85 -0.25
C MET A 58 -14.32 -5.31 -0.71
N GLN A 59 -14.43 -5.78 -1.95
CA GLN A 59 -15.67 -6.33 -2.50
C GLN A 59 -16.13 -7.54 -1.67
N SER A 60 -15.23 -8.45 -1.33
CA SER A 60 -15.55 -9.63 -0.53
C SER A 60 -16.06 -9.29 0.88
N LEU A 61 -15.49 -8.24 1.50
CA LEU A 61 -15.81 -7.86 2.88
C LEU A 61 -17.03 -6.95 2.99
N TYR A 62 -17.24 -6.07 2.04
CA TYR A 62 -18.20 -4.95 2.16
C TYR A 62 -19.31 -4.94 1.13
N ALA A 63 -19.32 -5.83 0.12
CA ALA A 63 -20.35 -5.85 -0.92
C ALA A 63 -21.80 -5.89 -0.37
N SER A 64 -22.00 -6.62 0.73
CA SER A 64 -23.31 -6.75 1.38
C SER A 64 -23.79 -5.48 2.09
N PHE A 65 -22.88 -4.54 2.40
CA PHE A 65 -23.18 -3.32 3.17
C PHE A 65 -23.18 -2.05 2.33
N MET A 66 -22.36 -1.99 1.29
CA MET A 66 -22.09 -0.73 0.57
C MET A 66 -22.77 -0.63 -0.80
N GLY A 67 -23.33 -1.72 -1.30
CA GLY A 67 -24.01 -1.74 -2.60
C GLY A 67 -23.08 -1.53 -3.80
N ASP A 68 -23.70 -1.38 -4.99
CA ASP A 68 -22.99 -1.34 -6.27
C ASP A 68 -22.19 -0.04 -6.51
N ASN A 69 -22.53 1.05 -5.81
CA ASN A 69 -21.92 2.38 -5.99
C ASN A 69 -20.68 2.60 -5.12
N MET A 70 -20.18 1.58 -4.42
CA MET A 70 -19.03 1.68 -3.53
C MET A 70 -17.80 2.31 -4.24
N TRP A 71 -17.51 1.90 -5.47
CA TRP A 71 -16.35 2.37 -6.21
C TRP A 71 -16.49 3.79 -6.78
N GLU A 72 -17.70 4.27 -6.97
CA GLU A 72 -17.94 5.68 -7.32
C GLU A 72 -17.58 6.60 -6.15
N THR A 73 -17.89 6.15 -4.92
CA THR A 73 -17.63 6.93 -3.71
C THR A 73 -16.20 6.82 -3.23
N TYR A 74 -15.63 5.60 -3.21
CA TYR A 74 -14.34 5.32 -2.57
C TYR A 74 -13.18 5.13 -3.55
N GLY A 75 -13.43 5.11 -4.85
CA GLY A 75 -12.42 4.78 -5.86
C GLY A 75 -11.20 5.72 -5.85
N GLU A 76 -11.40 7.03 -5.72
CA GLU A 76 -10.30 7.99 -5.68
C GLU A 76 -9.51 7.89 -4.37
N THR A 77 -10.18 7.74 -3.24
CA THR A 77 -9.52 7.52 -1.94
C THR A 77 -8.71 6.22 -1.96
N THR A 78 -9.26 5.16 -2.54
CA THR A 78 -8.54 3.88 -2.68
C THR A 78 -7.28 4.02 -3.52
N LYS A 79 -7.33 4.75 -4.64
CA LYS A 79 -6.15 5.02 -5.47
C LYS A 79 -5.08 5.79 -4.70
N SER A 80 -5.46 6.84 -3.97
CA SER A 80 -4.53 7.61 -3.14
C SER A 80 -3.88 6.75 -2.07
N ASN A 81 -4.65 5.92 -1.39
CA ASN A 81 -4.14 5.00 -0.36
C ASN A 81 -3.16 3.96 -0.94
N ILE A 82 -3.38 3.48 -2.16
CA ILE A 82 -2.45 2.57 -2.85
C ILE A 82 -1.12 3.24 -3.15
N VAL A 83 -1.15 4.50 -3.64
CA VAL A 83 0.06 5.27 -3.89
C VAL A 83 0.83 5.49 -2.60
N GLU A 84 0.18 5.97 -1.54
CA GLU A 84 0.78 6.18 -0.23
C GLU A 84 1.37 4.89 0.37
N SER A 85 0.66 3.78 0.19
CA SER A 85 1.13 2.46 0.63
C SER A 85 2.41 2.04 -0.11
N LEU A 86 2.48 2.25 -1.43
CA LEU A 86 3.69 1.96 -2.20
C LEU A 86 4.85 2.86 -1.81
N GLU A 87 4.60 4.14 -1.58
CA GLU A 87 5.62 5.07 -1.10
C GLU A 87 6.22 4.61 0.24
N ASN A 88 5.37 4.23 1.18
CA ASN A 88 5.80 3.70 2.47
C ASN A 88 6.57 2.39 2.34
N MET A 89 6.14 1.47 1.46
CA MET A 89 6.85 0.22 1.22
C MET A 89 8.23 0.45 0.60
N PHE A 90 8.38 1.37 -0.34
CA PHE A 90 9.68 1.73 -0.92
C PHE A 90 10.60 2.37 0.11
N LEU A 91 10.09 3.27 0.95
CA LEU A 91 10.86 3.83 2.05
C LEU A 91 11.35 2.75 3.03
N MET A 92 10.48 1.80 3.38
CA MET A 92 10.89 0.65 4.21
C MET A 92 11.97 -0.18 3.52
N GLU A 93 11.85 -0.44 2.23
CA GLU A 93 12.83 -1.22 1.47
C GLU A 93 14.19 -0.51 1.42
N GLN A 94 14.22 0.81 1.18
CA GLN A 94 15.45 1.61 1.17
C GLN A 94 16.16 1.64 2.52
N HIS A 95 15.42 1.45 3.62
CA HIS A 95 15.95 1.48 4.98
C HIS A 95 16.09 0.10 5.64
N MET A 96 15.96 -1.00 4.88
CA MET A 96 16.08 -2.35 5.44
C MET A 96 17.39 -2.56 6.20
N SER A 97 18.50 -2.08 5.65
CA SER A 97 19.83 -2.25 6.24
C SER A 97 19.95 -1.56 7.60
N ASP A 98 19.27 -0.43 7.80
CA ASP A 98 19.32 0.33 9.05
C ASP A 98 18.69 -0.42 10.23
N TYR A 99 17.83 -1.39 9.91
CA TYR A 99 17.14 -2.26 10.87
C TYR A 99 17.62 -3.72 10.85
N GLY A 100 18.71 -4.01 10.10
CA GLY A 100 19.23 -5.37 9.97
C GLY A 100 18.28 -6.34 9.23
N VAL A 101 17.35 -5.80 8.44
CA VAL A 101 16.40 -6.57 7.62
C VAL A 101 17.00 -6.86 6.26
N SER A 102 16.73 -8.04 5.71
CA SER A 102 17.14 -8.42 4.36
C SER A 102 16.15 -9.41 3.74
N ILE A 103 16.15 -9.51 2.42
CA ILE A 103 15.44 -10.56 1.65
C ILE A 103 16.48 -11.61 1.28
N THR A 104 16.31 -12.82 1.80
CA THR A 104 17.21 -13.95 1.57
C THR A 104 16.91 -14.64 0.24
N ASP A 105 17.82 -15.50 -0.23
CA ASP A 105 17.57 -16.29 -1.44
C ASP A 105 16.44 -17.33 -1.24
N GLU A 106 16.26 -17.81 -0.01
CA GLU A 106 15.11 -18.66 0.32
C GLU A 106 13.79 -17.89 0.19
N ASP A 107 13.76 -16.61 0.60
CA ASP A 107 12.58 -15.74 0.41
C ASP A 107 12.28 -15.53 -1.05
N LYS A 108 13.28 -15.24 -1.87
CA LYS A 108 13.12 -15.06 -3.32
C LYS A 108 12.54 -16.32 -3.97
N THR A 109 12.99 -17.49 -3.57
CA THR A 109 12.46 -18.77 -4.05
C THR A 109 11.00 -18.92 -3.68
N LYS A 110 10.64 -18.71 -2.41
CA LYS A 110 9.25 -18.80 -1.94
C LYS A 110 8.32 -17.77 -2.60
N ILE A 111 8.83 -16.55 -2.81
CA ILE A 111 8.11 -15.49 -3.51
C ILE A 111 7.82 -15.90 -4.95
N SER A 112 8.83 -16.43 -5.66
CA SER A 112 8.67 -16.87 -7.05
C SER A 112 7.67 -18.03 -7.18
N GLU A 113 7.74 -19.02 -6.29
CA GLU A 113 6.79 -20.13 -6.23
C GLU A 113 5.36 -19.64 -5.91
N ALA A 114 5.22 -18.68 -4.99
CA ALA A 114 3.92 -18.11 -4.65
C ALA A 114 3.33 -17.29 -5.80
N ALA A 115 4.17 -16.55 -6.53
CA ALA A 115 3.75 -15.79 -7.71
C ALA A 115 3.26 -16.73 -8.83
N THR A 116 4.00 -17.81 -9.07
CA THR A 116 3.61 -18.83 -10.05
C THR A 116 2.25 -19.44 -9.70
N ARG A 117 2.07 -19.87 -8.45
CA ARG A 117 0.78 -20.40 -7.99
C ARG A 117 -0.37 -19.41 -8.12
N PHE A 118 -0.13 -18.13 -7.78
CA PHE A 118 -1.16 -17.10 -7.93
C PHE A 118 -1.63 -17.00 -9.38
N ILE A 119 -0.71 -17.05 -10.34
CA ILE A 119 -1.04 -16.97 -11.77
C ILE A 119 -1.78 -18.22 -12.24
N GLU A 120 -1.33 -19.42 -11.81
CA GLU A 120 -1.92 -20.70 -12.23
C GLU A 120 -3.31 -20.96 -11.62
N GLU A 121 -3.55 -20.48 -10.39
CA GLU A 121 -4.82 -20.67 -9.66
C GLU A 121 -5.92 -19.67 -10.08
N ASN A 122 -5.57 -18.62 -10.85
CA ASN A 122 -6.52 -17.63 -11.32
C ASN A 122 -6.76 -17.77 -12.83
N ASP A 123 -7.97 -17.42 -13.28
CA ASP A 123 -8.29 -17.44 -14.71
C ASP A 123 -7.50 -16.38 -15.49
N GLU A 124 -7.20 -16.69 -16.74
CA GLU A 124 -6.38 -15.83 -17.62
C GLU A 124 -6.94 -14.41 -17.76
N LYS A 125 -8.27 -14.25 -17.80
CA LYS A 125 -8.91 -12.95 -17.92
C LYS A 125 -8.66 -12.09 -16.67
N THR A 126 -8.75 -12.69 -15.49
CA THR A 126 -8.45 -12.04 -14.20
C THR A 126 -6.98 -11.66 -14.13
N VAL A 127 -6.07 -12.60 -14.40
CA VAL A 127 -4.61 -12.36 -14.43
C VAL A 127 -4.26 -11.18 -15.34
N LYS A 128 -4.82 -11.17 -16.55
CA LYS A 128 -4.60 -10.09 -17.53
C LYS A 128 -5.20 -8.76 -17.08
N ALA A 129 -6.41 -8.76 -16.53
CA ALA A 129 -7.08 -7.53 -16.06
C ALA A 129 -6.35 -6.89 -14.89
N MET A 130 -5.71 -7.70 -14.03
CA MET A 130 -4.92 -7.25 -12.89
C MET A 130 -3.49 -6.82 -13.28
N ASN A 131 -3.01 -7.10 -14.48
CA ASN A 131 -1.59 -7.05 -14.84
C ASN A 131 -0.71 -7.95 -13.94
N ALA A 132 -1.24 -9.12 -13.55
CA ALA A 132 -0.58 -10.08 -12.68
C ALA A 132 0.48 -10.90 -13.48
N THR A 133 1.51 -10.20 -13.96
CA THR A 133 2.69 -10.88 -14.52
C THR A 133 3.53 -11.47 -13.38
N GLN A 134 4.35 -12.49 -13.69
CA GLN A 134 5.28 -13.06 -12.71
C GLN A 134 6.07 -11.97 -11.99
N GLU A 135 6.66 -11.05 -12.74
CA GLU A 135 7.44 -9.93 -12.24
C GLU A 135 6.64 -9.03 -11.29
N ASN A 136 5.42 -8.62 -11.67
CA ASN A 136 4.59 -7.75 -10.84
C ASN A 136 4.14 -8.44 -9.54
N VAL A 137 3.80 -9.73 -9.61
CA VAL A 137 3.38 -10.49 -8.42
C VAL A 137 4.58 -10.71 -7.50
N GLU A 138 5.74 -11.11 -8.02
CA GLU A 138 6.99 -11.23 -7.24
C GLU A 138 7.35 -9.90 -6.57
N ARG A 139 7.27 -8.78 -7.30
CA ARG A 139 7.57 -7.46 -6.77
C ARG A 139 6.61 -7.09 -5.62
N LEU A 140 5.32 -7.31 -5.80
CA LEU A 140 4.34 -7.04 -4.76
C LEU A 140 4.56 -7.89 -3.51
N LEU A 141 4.82 -9.19 -3.67
CA LEU A 141 5.10 -10.10 -2.56
C LEU A 141 6.40 -9.74 -1.85
N THR A 142 7.41 -9.29 -2.58
CA THR A 142 8.67 -8.77 -2.01
C THR A 142 8.38 -7.56 -1.11
N LEU A 143 7.63 -6.58 -1.61
CA LEU A 143 7.28 -5.38 -0.85
C LEU A 143 6.47 -5.72 0.42
N TYR A 144 5.51 -6.64 0.36
CA TYR A 144 4.79 -7.09 1.55
C TYR A 144 5.70 -7.82 2.55
N THR A 145 6.66 -8.61 2.06
CA THR A 145 7.63 -9.30 2.92
C THR A 145 8.53 -8.28 3.65
N VAL A 146 9.02 -7.29 2.92
CA VAL A 146 9.79 -6.17 3.48
C VAL A 146 8.97 -5.44 4.54
N GLN A 147 7.76 -5.02 4.19
CA GLN A 147 6.87 -4.30 5.11
C GLN A 147 6.65 -5.06 6.42
N SER A 148 6.36 -6.36 6.33
CA SER A 148 6.14 -7.21 7.49
C SER A 148 7.39 -7.32 8.38
N ARG A 149 8.57 -7.49 7.78
CA ARG A 149 9.84 -7.59 8.52
C ARG A 149 10.25 -6.27 9.13
N MET A 150 10.13 -5.18 8.39
CA MET A 150 10.44 -3.84 8.87
C MET A 150 9.52 -3.45 10.02
N TYR A 151 8.22 -3.73 9.91
CA TYR A 151 7.29 -3.50 11.02
C TYR A 151 7.76 -4.20 12.28
N ASN A 152 8.07 -5.49 12.21
CA ASN A 152 8.55 -6.26 13.35
C ASN A 152 9.87 -5.72 13.92
N ALA A 153 10.81 -5.31 13.06
CA ALA A 153 12.08 -4.75 13.48
C ALA A 153 11.92 -3.38 14.17
N ILE A 154 11.02 -2.53 13.66
CA ILE A 154 10.73 -1.22 14.23
C ILE A 154 10.08 -1.36 15.61
N ILE A 155 9.07 -2.22 15.75
CA ILE A 155 8.37 -2.39 17.03
C ILE A 155 9.21 -3.11 18.08
N ALA A 156 10.19 -3.93 17.67
CA ALA A 156 11.09 -4.61 18.61
C ALA A 156 11.92 -3.64 19.46
N GLY A 157 12.11 -2.41 18.99
CA GLY A 157 12.82 -1.35 19.72
C GLY A 157 11.91 -0.47 20.60
N VAL A 158 10.60 -0.74 20.65
CA VAL A 158 9.66 0.06 21.42
C VAL A 158 9.72 -0.38 22.90
N ASP A 159 9.90 0.59 23.80
CA ASP A 159 9.78 0.34 25.24
C ASP A 159 8.34 0.00 25.60
N THR A 160 8.13 -1.21 26.11
CA THR A 160 6.82 -1.72 26.51
C THR A 160 6.58 -1.56 28.02
N ASN A 161 7.55 -1.00 28.75
CA ASN A 161 7.36 -0.72 30.17
C ASN A 161 6.57 0.58 30.32
N VAL A 162 5.26 0.44 30.39
CA VAL A 162 4.34 1.57 30.61
C VAL A 162 4.08 1.69 32.12
N THR A 163 4.33 2.87 32.69
CA THR A 163 4.02 3.13 34.11
C THR A 163 2.51 3.28 34.32
N ASP A 164 2.07 3.12 35.57
CA ASP A 164 0.64 3.32 35.92
C ASP A 164 0.17 4.76 35.61
N GLU A 165 1.06 5.75 35.71
CA GLU A 165 0.77 7.14 35.33
C GLU A 165 0.59 7.32 33.81
N GLU A 166 1.41 6.67 33.02
CA GLU A 166 1.31 6.70 31.53
C GLU A 166 0.08 5.95 31.05
N ALA A 167 -0.29 4.85 31.70
CA ALA A 167 -1.48 4.05 31.39
C ALA A 167 -2.77 4.67 31.96
N ALA A 168 -2.70 5.69 32.83
CA ALA A 168 -3.86 6.27 33.47
C ALA A 168 -4.84 6.88 32.48
N GLN A 169 -6.08 6.39 32.51
CA GLN A 169 -7.17 6.87 31.67
C GLN A 169 -8.12 7.73 32.50
N LYS A 170 -8.67 8.78 31.86
CA LYS A 170 -9.72 9.60 32.45
C LYS A 170 -11.08 9.05 32.05
N THR A 171 -11.94 8.78 33.06
CA THR A 171 -13.34 8.43 32.79
C THR A 171 -14.13 9.71 32.57
N VAL A 172 -14.80 9.80 31.43
CA VAL A 172 -15.67 10.93 31.09
C VAL A 172 -17.10 10.43 31.07
N LYS A 173 -18.00 11.14 31.79
CA LYS A 173 -19.43 10.94 31.67
C LYS A 173 -20.02 12.09 30.83
N TYR A 174 -20.83 11.75 29.84
CA TYR A 174 -21.51 12.74 29.01
C TYR A 174 -23.00 12.42 28.90
N VAL A 175 -23.80 13.46 28.66
CA VAL A 175 -25.21 13.34 28.36
C VAL A 175 -25.42 13.95 26.99
N LEU A 176 -25.99 13.18 26.07
CA LEU A 176 -26.34 13.64 24.72
C LEU A 176 -27.80 14.08 24.69
N PHE A 177 -28.06 15.34 24.41
CA PHE A 177 -29.38 15.84 24.12
C PHE A 177 -29.58 15.86 22.60
N SER A 178 -30.54 15.06 22.10
CA SER A 178 -30.92 15.11 20.69
C SER A 178 -32.03 16.13 20.53
N THR A 179 -31.84 17.10 19.64
CA THR A 179 -32.88 18.08 19.23
C THR A 179 -33.55 17.69 17.91
N ALA A 180 -33.21 16.55 17.35
CA ALA A 180 -33.84 16.01 16.15
C ALA A 180 -35.20 15.43 16.53
N GLY A 181 -36.28 16.13 16.14
CA GLY A 181 -37.65 15.65 16.33
C GLY A 181 -38.57 16.51 17.21
N SER A 182 -38.26 17.80 17.45
CA SER A 182 -39.20 18.78 17.97
C SER A 182 -39.83 19.59 16.86
#